data_d1ba4a7ac893ade100846911e91c3ef4
#
_entry.id   d1ba4a7ac893ade100846911e91c3ef4
#
_cell.length_a   1.000
_cell.length_b   1.000
_cell.length_c   1.000
_cell.angle_alpha   90.00
_cell.angle_beta   90.00
_cell.angle_gamma   90.00
#
_symmetry.space_group_name_H-M   'P 1'
#
loop_
_entity.id
_entity.type
_entity.pdbx_description
1 polymer ?
#
loop_
_entity_poly.entity_id
_entity_poly.type
_entity_poly.pdbx_seq_one_letter_code
_entity_poly.pdbx_strand_id
1 'polypeptide(L)'
;MKILIYCAVFYPAIGGIENLTLSLAREFRRQGHEVKITTEQEQDVNAPLEGIEVVHSSRTLSQLKLFFWSDVLYMPNITLKGVWLLMFNPFKKWVVSHNDFHLSNMFNRKTKLKNFVIRGAARNIAVSCSVARSLPVASTVIYNAYDDKTFRIHEVPRDVDFLFVGRLVTQKGCSMLLEACSRVSRPFKLNIVGDGADYEALNARVAELGLGERVSFLGFMRDEALAVTMNRHRVMIVPSISAEGFGIVALEGLACGCRMLVSDAGGLPEAVGQFGAVFPMGDVQALTNLLEECLANPEVEAMSEAKMAYLQDHRAQNVARRYLDVFAGAAWKQQCLR
;
A
#
# COMPACT_ATOMS: atom_id res chain seq x y z
N MET A 1 -20.31 -5.82 -15.64
CA MET A 1 -19.86 -7.15 -15.16
C MET A 1 -20.25 -7.31 -13.70
N LYS A 2 -20.47 -8.55 -13.28
CA LYS A 2 -20.65 -8.94 -11.88
C LYS A 2 -19.30 -9.39 -11.31
N ILE A 3 -18.77 -8.63 -10.36
CA ILE A 3 -17.44 -8.84 -9.80
C ILE A 3 -17.59 -9.34 -8.37
N LEU A 4 -17.09 -10.55 -8.09
CA LEU A 4 -16.94 -11.05 -6.74
C LEU A 4 -15.50 -10.83 -6.28
N ILE A 5 -15.32 -10.07 -5.20
CA ILE A 5 -14.03 -9.89 -4.54
C ILE A 5 -13.97 -10.84 -3.35
N TYR A 6 -12.95 -11.70 -3.32
CA TYR A 6 -12.71 -12.61 -2.21
C TYR A 6 -11.51 -12.16 -1.40
N CYS A 7 -11.76 -11.72 -0.17
CA CYS A 7 -10.73 -11.29 0.79
C CYS A 7 -10.68 -12.27 1.96
N ALA A 8 -9.51 -12.81 2.30
CA ALA A 8 -9.37 -13.63 3.51
C ALA A 8 -9.60 -12.81 4.79
N VAL A 9 -9.12 -11.57 4.77
CA VAL A 9 -9.28 -10.56 5.83
C VAL A 9 -9.84 -9.30 5.17
N PHE A 10 -10.86 -8.70 5.78
CA PHE A 10 -11.48 -7.47 5.31
C PHE A 10 -12.00 -6.67 6.51
N TYR A 11 -12.63 -5.51 6.26
CA TYR A 11 -13.19 -4.66 7.31
C TYR A 11 -13.88 -5.46 8.43
N PRO A 12 -13.66 -5.13 9.73
CA PRO A 12 -13.04 -3.93 10.28
C PRO A 12 -11.52 -4.01 10.45
N ALA A 13 -10.85 -5.08 10.02
CA ALA A 13 -9.40 -5.07 9.97
C ALA A 13 -8.95 -3.99 8.98
N ILE A 14 -8.14 -3.04 9.45
CA ILE A 14 -7.70 -1.90 8.68
C ILE A 14 -6.22 -2.11 8.33
N GLY A 15 -5.97 -2.31 7.05
CA GLY A 15 -4.64 -2.39 6.46
C GLY A 15 -4.61 -1.76 5.08
N GLY A 16 -3.44 -1.59 4.50
CA GLY A 16 -3.29 -0.97 3.18
C GLY A 16 -4.01 -1.73 2.06
N ILE A 17 -4.07 -3.07 2.14
CA ILE A 17 -4.72 -3.93 1.14
C ILE A 17 -6.25 -3.84 1.26
N GLU A 18 -6.78 -3.82 2.49
CA GLU A 18 -8.21 -3.70 2.78
C GLU A 18 -8.75 -2.36 2.28
N ASN A 19 -8.05 -1.27 2.59
CA ASN A 19 -8.40 0.08 2.12
C ASN A 19 -8.33 0.19 0.60
N LEU A 20 -7.27 -0.32 -0.03
CA LEU A 20 -7.14 -0.38 -1.49
C LEU A 20 -8.29 -1.18 -2.11
N THR A 21 -8.62 -2.35 -1.56
CA THR A 21 -9.69 -3.21 -2.06
C THR A 21 -11.04 -2.50 -2.00
N LEU A 22 -11.33 -1.82 -0.89
CA LEU A 22 -12.55 -1.04 -0.74
C LEU A 22 -12.61 0.13 -1.73
N SER A 23 -11.50 0.86 -1.89
CA SER A 23 -11.40 1.95 -2.84
C SER A 23 -11.64 1.48 -4.28
N LEU A 24 -11.02 0.37 -4.70
CA LEU A 24 -11.25 -0.23 -6.01
C LEU A 24 -12.69 -0.71 -6.19
N ALA A 25 -13.27 -1.35 -5.17
CA ALA A 25 -14.65 -1.82 -5.22
C ALA A 25 -15.65 -0.67 -5.42
N ARG A 26 -15.42 0.47 -4.73
CA ARG A 26 -16.20 1.70 -4.93
C ARG A 26 -16.12 2.22 -6.37
N GLU A 27 -14.91 2.26 -6.91
CA GLU A 27 -14.68 2.75 -8.27
C GLU A 27 -15.23 1.79 -9.32
N PHE A 28 -15.15 0.47 -9.14
CA PHE A 28 -15.80 -0.49 -10.04
C PHE A 28 -17.32 -0.26 -10.09
N ARG A 29 -17.96 0.00 -8.95
CA ARG A 29 -19.39 0.36 -8.92
C ARG A 29 -19.69 1.68 -9.61
N ARG A 30 -18.90 2.72 -9.37
CA ARG A 30 -19.06 4.03 -10.04
C ARG A 30 -18.94 3.91 -11.55
N GLN A 31 -18.14 2.96 -12.02
CA GLN A 31 -17.97 2.66 -13.45
C GLN A 31 -19.03 1.68 -14.00
N GLY A 32 -20.13 1.46 -13.25
CA GLY A 32 -21.31 0.72 -13.72
C GLY A 32 -21.23 -0.81 -13.55
N HIS A 33 -20.38 -1.32 -12.66
CA HIS A 33 -20.28 -2.76 -12.40
C HIS A 33 -21.01 -3.15 -11.09
N GLU A 34 -21.55 -4.36 -11.04
CA GLU A 34 -22.09 -4.93 -9.82
C GLU A 34 -20.94 -5.57 -9.02
N VAL A 35 -20.75 -5.15 -7.78
CA VAL A 35 -19.66 -5.63 -6.94
C VAL A 35 -20.19 -6.18 -5.64
N LYS A 36 -19.71 -7.37 -5.27
CA LYS A 36 -19.92 -7.97 -3.96
C LYS A 36 -18.58 -8.41 -3.38
N ILE A 37 -18.44 -8.32 -2.07
CA ILE A 37 -17.24 -8.75 -1.35
C ILE A 37 -17.62 -9.93 -0.47
N THR A 38 -16.80 -10.96 -0.42
CA THR A 38 -16.90 -12.03 0.58
C THR A 38 -15.62 -12.15 1.38
N THR A 39 -15.77 -12.33 2.68
CA THR A 39 -14.66 -12.52 3.62
C THR A 39 -14.96 -13.65 4.58
N GLU A 40 -13.90 -14.27 5.13
CA GLU A 40 -14.04 -15.33 6.14
C GLU A 40 -14.17 -14.81 7.57
N GLN A 41 -13.91 -13.54 7.80
CA GLN A 41 -14.14 -12.95 9.11
C GLN A 41 -15.63 -12.94 9.43
N GLU A 42 -16.01 -13.67 10.45
CA GLU A 42 -17.37 -13.61 10.99
C GLU A 42 -17.57 -12.28 11.72
N GLN A 43 -18.65 -11.58 11.37
CA GLN A 43 -19.09 -10.37 12.06
C GLN A 43 -20.60 -10.32 12.10
N ASP A 44 -21.11 -9.80 13.22
CA ASP A 44 -22.54 -9.58 13.43
C ASP A 44 -23.15 -8.41 12.64
N VAL A 45 -22.36 -7.72 11.84
CA VAL A 45 -22.79 -6.51 11.12
C VAL A 45 -22.78 -6.77 9.61
N ASN A 46 -23.91 -7.18 9.08
CA ASN A 46 -24.20 -7.20 7.64
C ASN A 46 -24.59 -5.79 7.10
N ALA A 47 -24.02 -4.72 7.61
CA ALA A 47 -24.27 -3.41 7.08
C ALA A 47 -23.54 -3.25 5.72
N PRO A 48 -24.26 -2.84 4.66
CA PRO A 48 -23.58 -2.59 3.37
C PRO A 48 -22.59 -1.45 3.53
N LEU A 49 -21.33 -1.70 3.24
CA LEU A 49 -20.28 -0.70 3.29
C LEU A 49 -20.47 0.23 2.08
N GLU A 50 -21.07 1.40 2.27
CA GLU A 50 -21.35 2.37 1.21
C GLU A 50 -22.11 1.78 0.00
N GLY A 51 -23.08 0.88 0.29
CA GLY A 51 -23.88 0.22 -0.73
C GLY A 51 -23.19 -0.95 -1.43
N ILE A 52 -22.00 -1.39 -0.99
CA ILE A 52 -21.38 -2.65 -1.41
C ILE A 52 -21.83 -3.74 -0.43
N GLU A 53 -22.43 -4.80 -0.97
CA GLU A 53 -22.79 -5.97 -0.18
C GLU A 53 -21.51 -6.69 0.25
N VAL A 54 -21.27 -6.73 1.56
CA VAL A 54 -20.19 -7.49 2.17
C VAL A 54 -20.77 -8.69 2.88
N VAL A 55 -20.44 -9.88 2.42
CA VAL A 55 -20.90 -11.13 3.01
C VAL A 55 -19.83 -11.70 3.91
N HIS A 56 -20.01 -11.52 5.19
CA HIS A 56 -19.20 -12.14 6.24
C HIS A 56 -19.72 -13.56 6.46
N SER A 57 -19.10 -14.56 5.86
CA SER A 57 -19.60 -15.92 5.98
C SER A 57 -18.53 -16.96 5.75
N SER A 58 -18.33 -17.79 6.76
CA SER A 58 -17.68 -19.10 6.63
C SER A 58 -18.60 -20.15 5.96
N ARG A 59 -19.88 -19.80 5.69
CA ARG A 59 -20.87 -20.74 5.13
C ARG A 59 -20.63 -20.98 3.65
N THR A 60 -20.21 -22.18 3.32
CA THR A 60 -19.92 -22.67 1.97
C THR A 60 -21.01 -22.36 0.93
N LEU A 61 -22.29 -22.52 1.28
CA LEU A 61 -23.41 -22.27 0.37
C LEU A 61 -23.57 -20.81 -0.03
N SER A 62 -23.35 -19.86 0.91
CA SER A 62 -23.43 -18.42 0.60
C SER A 62 -22.30 -18.01 -0.34
N GLN A 63 -21.09 -18.49 -0.11
CA GLN A 63 -19.94 -18.22 -0.98
C GLN A 63 -20.12 -18.82 -2.37
N LEU A 64 -20.69 -20.05 -2.49
CA LEU A 64 -21.01 -20.67 -3.78
C LEU A 64 -22.06 -19.88 -4.56
N LYS A 65 -23.13 -19.41 -3.90
CA LYS A 65 -24.13 -18.56 -4.55
C LYS A 65 -23.49 -17.30 -5.15
N LEU A 66 -22.63 -16.64 -4.41
CA LEU A 66 -21.90 -15.45 -4.90
C LEU A 66 -20.94 -15.80 -6.03
N PHE A 67 -20.25 -16.92 -5.93
CA PHE A 67 -19.33 -17.40 -6.95
C PHE A 67 -20.05 -17.64 -8.29
N PHE A 68 -21.20 -18.33 -8.29
CA PHE A 68 -21.99 -18.55 -9.50
C PHE A 68 -22.68 -17.29 -10.02
N TRP A 69 -23.03 -16.35 -9.14
CA TRP A 69 -23.59 -15.06 -9.53
C TRP A 69 -22.59 -14.19 -10.31
N SER A 70 -21.29 -14.26 -10.00
CA SER A 70 -20.28 -13.37 -10.57
C SER A 70 -19.86 -13.77 -11.98
N ASP A 71 -19.40 -12.82 -12.79
CA ASP A 71 -18.71 -13.06 -14.06
C ASP A 71 -17.21 -13.28 -13.83
N VAL A 72 -16.64 -12.54 -12.87
CA VAL A 72 -15.22 -12.55 -12.51
C VAL A 72 -15.06 -12.74 -11.01
N LEU A 73 -14.15 -13.65 -10.63
CA LEU A 73 -13.65 -13.75 -9.27
C LEU A 73 -12.32 -12.99 -9.16
N TYR A 74 -12.26 -11.96 -8.33
CA TYR A 74 -11.05 -11.21 -8.05
C TYR A 74 -10.53 -11.50 -6.65
N MET A 75 -9.24 -11.78 -6.52
CA MET A 75 -8.56 -12.02 -5.25
C MET A 75 -7.43 -10.99 -5.03
N PRO A 76 -7.58 -10.03 -4.12
CA PRO A 76 -6.47 -9.19 -3.67
C PRO A 76 -5.56 -10.01 -2.75
N ASN A 77 -4.50 -10.56 -3.29
CA ASN A 77 -3.65 -11.63 -2.80
C ASN A 77 -4.28 -13.04 -2.88
N ILE A 78 -3.43 -14.00 -3.27
CA ILE A 78 -3.85 -15.40 -3.35
C ILE A 78 -4.07 -16.00 -1.97
N THR A 79 -5.25 -16.55 -1.75
CA THR A 79 -5.58 -17.33 -0.56
C THR A 79 -6.07 -18.72 -0.95
N LEU A 80 -5.47 -19.76 -0.36
CA LEU A 80 -5.91 -21.13 -0.62
C LEU A 80 -7.35 -21.38 -0.16
N LYS A 81 -7.81 -20.61 0.81
CA LYS A 81 -9.18 -20.66 1.31
C LYS A 81 -10.24 -20.15 0.30
N GLY A 82 -9.87 -19.29 -0.66
CA GLY A 82 -10.76 -18.86 -1.75
C GLY A 82 -10.68 -19.76 -2.98
N VAL A 83 -9.57 -20.48 -3.15
CA VAL A 83 -9.29 -21.30 -4.33
C VAL A 83 -10.25 -22.51 -4.45
N TRP A 84 -10.76 -23.02 -3.33
CA TRP A 84 -11.69 -24.17 -3.35
C TRP A 84 -12.94 -23.88 -4.19
N LEU A 85 -13.38 -22.64 -4.32
CA LEU A 85 -14.51 -22.25 -5.16
C LEU A 85 -14.30 -22.66 -6.62
N LEU A 86 -13.06 -22.62 -7.10
CA LEU A 86 -12.73 -23.01 -8.49
C LEU A 86 -12.92 -24.51 -8.76
N MET A 87 -13.02 -25.34 -7.72
CA MET A 87 -13.34 -26.77 -7.89
C MET A 87 -14.76 -26.98 -8.46
N PHE A 88 -15.68 -26.03 -8.23
CA PHE A 88 -17.05 -26.09 -8.75
C PHE A 88 -17.21 -25.53 -10.16
N ASN A 89 -16.29 -24.70 -10.60
CA ASN A 89 -16.20 -24.24 -11.99
C ASN A 89 -14.74 -23.87 -12.30
N PRO A 90 -13.92 -24.81 -12.81
CA PRO A 90 -12.52 -24.56 -13.12
C PRO A 90 -12.31 -23.60 -14.31
N PHE A 91 -13.36 -23.38 -15.12
CA PHE A 91 -13.35 -22.45 -16.24
C PHE A 91 -13.78 -21.02 -15.84
N LYS A 92 -14.12 -20.81 -14.56
CA LYS A 92 -14.44 -19.48 -14.06
C LYS A 92 -13.29 -18.52 -14.30
N LYS A 93 -13.61 -17.37 -14.89
CA LYS A 93 -12.63 -16.31 -15.02
C LYS A 93 -12.26 -15.78 -13.64
N TRP A 94 -10.99 -15.90 -13.27
CA TRP A 94 -10.49 -15.36 -12.03
C TRP A 94 -9.17 -14.63 -12.23
N VAL A 95 -8.99 -13.58 -11.44
CA VAL A 95 -7.83 -12.69 -11.48
C VAL A 95 -7.30 -12.55 -10.06
N VAL A 96 -5.99 -12.55 -9.93
CA VAL A 96 -5.32 -12.32 -8.64
C VAL A 96 -4.38 -11.14 -8.76
N SER A 97 -4.41 -10.22 -7.78
CA SER A 97 -3.36 -9.23 -7.62
C SER A 97 -2.39 -9.66 -6.51
N HIS A 98 -1.13 -9.33 -6.70
CA HIS A 98 -0.04 -9.62 -5.79
C HIS A 98 0.45 -8.31 -5.20
N ASN A 99 0.14 -8.09 -3.92
CA ASN A 99 0.38 -6.81 -3.23
C ASN A 99 1.65 -6.83 -2.37
N ASP A 100 2.31 -7.98 -2.26
CA ASP A 100 3.53 -8.17 -1.49
C ASP A 100 4.37 -9.35 -2.03
N PHE A 101 5.49 -9.63 -1.37
CA PHE A 101 6.46 -10.68 -1.72
C PHE A 101 6.14 -12.05 -1.10
N HIS A 102 4.91 -12.31 -0.67
CA HIS A 102 4.50 -13.53 0.04
C HIS A 102 4.72 -14.83 -0.75
N LEU A 103 4.96 -14.76 -2.04
CA LEU A 103 5.25 -15.91 -2.92
C LEU A 103 6.76 -16.18 -3.12
N SER A 104 7.64 -15.35 -2.61
CA SER A 104 9.09 -15.47 -2.79
C SER A 104 9.71 -16.62 -1.99
N ASN A 105 9.11 -17.03 -0.87
CA ASN A 105 9.65 -18.13 -0.03
C ASN A 105 9.34 -19.53 -0.62
N MET A 106 10.21 -20.01 -1.48
CA MET A 106 10.10 -21.28 -2.20
C MET A 106 10.27 -22.54 -1.29
N PHE A 107 10.75 -22.40 -0.06
CA PHE A 107 10.88 -23.52 0.86
C PHE A 107 9.58 -23.88 1.55
N ASN A 108 8.62 -22.96 1.64
CA ASN A 108 7.33 -23.21 2.26
C ASN A 108 6.39 -23.99 1.33
N ARG A 109 5.88 -25.14 1.79
CA ARG A 109 4.92 -25.98 1.03
C ARG A 109 3.66 -25.21 0.60
N LYS A 110 3.15 -24.32 1.47
CA LYS A 110 1.98 -23.49 1.15
C LYS A 110 2.30 -22.52 0.01
N THR A 111 3.50 -21.95 -0.01
CA THR A 111 3.97 -21.07 -1.10
C THR A 111 4.09 -21.83 -2.43
N LYS A 112 4.65 -23.05 -2.39
CA LYS A 112 4.71 -23.91 -3.61
C LYS A 112 3.32 -24.19 -4.18
N LEU A 113 2.37 -24.50 -3.31
CA LEU A 113 0.98 -24.74 -3.73
C LEU A 113 0.34 -23.47 -4.31
N LYS A 114 0.51 -22.31 -3.65
CA LYS A 114 0.03 -21.03 -4.19
C LYS A 114 0.65 -20.72 -5.55
N ASN A 115 1.96 -20.93 -5.70
CA ASN A 115 2.70 -20.73 -6.96
C ASN A 115 2.21 -21.66 -8.09
N PHE A 116 1.77 -22.86 -7.74
CA PHE A 116 1.13 -23.75 -8.70
C PHE A 116 -0.26 -23.24 -9.11
N VAL A 117 -1.07 -22.87 -8.13
CA VAL A 117 -2.47 -22.44 -8.34
C VAL A 117 -2.56 -21.18 -9.20
N ILE A 118 -1.70 -20.17 -8.96
CA ILE A 118 -1.77 -18.90 -9.71
C ILE A 118 -1.45 -19.05 -11.20
N ARG A 119 -0.87 -20.18 -11.64
CA ARG A 119 -0.69 -20.50 -13.07
C ARG A 119 -2.02 -20.71 -13.79
N GLY A 120 -3.06 -21.11 -13.06
CA GLY A 120 -4.41 -21.27 -13.57
C GLY A 120 -5.23 -19.98 -13.60
N ALA A 121 -4.73 -18.87 -13.03
CA ALA A 121 -5.42 -17.59 -13.10
C ALA A 121 -5.51 -17.08 -14.55
N ALA A 122 -6.66 -16.53 -14.91
CA ALA A 122 -6.85 -15.92 -16.22
C ALA A 122 -5.89 -14.75 -16.43
N ARG A 123 -5.60 -14.00 -15.34
CA ARG A 123 -4.58 -12.94 -15.29
C ARG A 123 -3.99 -12.84 -13.88
N ASN A 124 -2.71 -12.51 -13.84
CA ASN A 124 -1.99 -12.10 -12.63
C ASN A 124 -1.65 -10.61 -12.74
N ILE A 125 -1.92 -9.84 -11.70
CA ILE A 125 -1.59 -8.43 -11.58
C ILE A 125 -0.52 -8.29 -10.50
N ALA A 126 0.54 -7.53 -10.75
CA ALA A 126 1.54 -7.18 -9.76
C ALA A 126 1.46 -5.67 -9.48
N VAL A 127 1.56 -5.28 -8.20
CA VAL A 127 1.44 -3.86 -7.81
C VAL A 127 2.71 -3.04 -8.05
N SER A 128 3.79 -3.71 -8.44
CA SER A 128 5.06 -3.08 -8.82
C SER A 128 5.85 -4.00 -9.75
N CYS A 129 6.80 -3.45 -10.48
CA CYS A 129 7.76 -4.25 -11.24
C CYS A 129 8.62 -5.12 -10.33
N SER A 130 8.91 -4.64 -9.13
CA SER A 130 9.64 -5.39 -8.13
C SER A 130 8.88 -6.65 -7.70
N VAL A 131 7.57 -6.54 -7.42
CA VAL A 131 6.72 -7.71 -7.15
C VAL A 131 6.61 -8.60 -8.38
N ALA A 132 6.42 -8.03 -9.59
CA ALA A 132 6.31 -8.79 -10.83
C ALA A 132 7.52 -9.71 -11.08
N ARG A 133 8.74 -9.20 -10.83
CA ARG A 133 9.99 -9.98 -10.97
C ARG A 133 10.09 -11.14 -9.97
N SER A 134 9.41 -11.05 -8.83
CA SER A 134 9.40 -12.11 -7.80
C SER A 134 8.41 -13.24 -8.09
N LEU A 135 7.49 -13.05 -9.03
CA LEU A 135 6.44 -14.01 -9.35
C LEU A 135 6.93 -15.10 -10.30
N PRO A 136 6.51 -16.36 -10.11
CA PRO A 136 6.84 -17.48 -11.01
C PRO A 136 5.93 -17.53 -12.26
N VAL A 137 5.18 -16.47 -12.53
CA VAL A 137 4.21 -16.33 -13.63
C VAL A 137 4.30 -14.95 -14.25
N ALA A 138 3.93 -14.85 -15.53
CA ALA A 138 3.78 -13.55 -16.17
C ALA A 138 2.66 -12.76 -15.49
N SER A 139 2.89 -11.49 -15.25
CA SER A 139 1.94 -10.59 -14.61
C SER A 139 1.85 -9.26 -15.34
N THR A 140 0.68 -8.65 -15.26
CA THR A 140 0.46 -7.26 -15.69
C THR A 140 0.77 -6.36 -14.51
N VAL A 141 1.64 -5.35 -14.70
CA VAL A 141 1.92 -4.39 -13.62
C VAL A 141 0.84 -3.31 -13.64
N ILE A 142 0.18 -3.13 -12.50
CA ILE A 142 -0.75 -2.04 -12.22
C ILE A 142 -0.39 -1.49 -10.84
N TYR A 143 0.18 -0.31 -10.80
CA TYR A 143 0.56 0.36 -9.55
C TYR A 143 -0.66 0.64 -8.68
N ASN A 144 -0.46 0.65 -7.37
CA ASN A 144 -1.53 0.90 -6.42
C ASN A 144 -2.08 2.32 -6.54
N ALA A 145 -3.36 2.44 -6.19
CA ALA A 145 -4.03 3.71 -6.01
C ALA A 145 -3.81 4.27 -4.61
N TYR A 146 -3.98 5.59 -4.48
CA TYR A 146 -4.19 6.28 -3.21
C TYR A 146 -5.59 6.91 -3.17
N ASP A 147 -6.06 7.32 -2.01
CA ASP A 147 -7.31 8.05 -1.85
C ASP A 147 -7.09 9.55 -2.11
N ASP A 148 -7.31 9.96 -3.36
CA ASP A 148 -7.11 11.33 -3.82
C ASP A 148 -8.14 12.34 -3.29
N LYS A 149 -9.16 11.89 -2.58
CA LYS A 149 -10.12 12.77 -1.91
C LYS A 149 -9.60 13.21 -0.55
N THR A 150 -8.98 12.29 0.16
CA THR A 150 -8.40 12.50 1.49
C THR A 150 -6.99 13.07 1.39
N PHE A 151 -6.11 12.41 0.64
CA PHE A 151 -4.69 12.81 0.52
C PHE A 151 -4.50 13.77 -0.64
N ARG A 152 -4.44 15.05 -0.31
CA ARG A 152 -4.30 16.18 -1.23
C ARG A 152 -3.64 17.35 -0.50
N ILE A 153 -3.33 18.40 -1.23
CA ILE A 153 -2.83 19.64 -0.62
C ILE A 153 -3.94 20.28 0.22
N HIS A 154 -3.61 20.58 1.47
CA HIS A 154 -4.40 21.38 2.40
C HIS A 154 -3.70 22.71 2.69
N GLU A 155 -4.47 23.76 2.91
CA GLU A 155 -3.95 25.09 3.26
C GLU A 155 -3.59 25.15 4.74
N VAL A 156 -2.49 24.47 5.11
CA VAL A 156 -1.92 24.46 6.46
C VAL A 156 -0.44 24.79 6.41
N PRO A 157 0.11 25.47 7.44
CA PRO A 157 1.55 25.77 7.51
C PRO A 157 2.37 24.49 7.53
N ARG A 158 3.49 24.45 6.77
CA ARG A 158 4.50 23.40 6.85
C ARG A 158 5.57 23.81 7.86
N ASP A 159 5.29 23.52 9.12
CA ASP A 159 6.07 24.01 10.26
C ASP A 159 6.91 22.92 10.95
N VAL A 160 6.79 21.67 10.52
CA VAL A 160 7.56 20.53 11.04
C VAL A 160 8.46 19.94 9.95
N ASP A 161 9.66 19.52 10.33
CA ASP A 161 10.67 19.10 9.35
C ASP A 161 10.40 17.69 8.85
N PHE A 162 10.32 16.69 9.74
CA PHE A 162 10.33 15.28 9.41
C PHE A 162 9.09 14.55 9.90
N LEU A 163 8.62 13.62 9.09
CA LEU A 163 7.51 12.72 9.39
C LEU A 163 7.86 11.28 9.04
N PHE A 164 7.58 10.37 9.96
CA PHE A 164 7.46 8.94 9.69
C PHE A 164 6.00 8.53 9.83
N VAL A 165 5.50 7.72 8.90
CA VAL A 165 4.16 7.13 8.97
C VAL A 165 4.25 5.64 8.67
N GLY A 166 3.81 4.81 9.61
CA GLY A 166 3.78 3.37 9.41
C GLY A 166 3.56 2.57 10.70
N ARG A 167 3.36 1.27 10.53
CA ARG A 167 3.34 0.38 11.71
C ARG A 167 4.69 0.40 12.40
N LEU A 168 4.67 0.46 13.71
CA LEU A 168 5.90 0.42 14.52
C LEU A 168 6.35 -1.03 14.70
N VAL A 169 6.94 -1.56 13.64
CA VAL A 169 7.55 -2.89 13.56
C VAL A 169 8.90 -2.78 12.87
N THR A 170 9.81 -3.67 13.21
CA THR A 170 11.22 -3.63 12.78
C THR A 170 11.38 -3.43 11.27
N GLN A 171 10.55 -4.11 10.46
CA GLN A 171 10.62 -4.05 8.99
C GLN A 171 10.40 -2.64 8.41
N LYS A 172 9.73 -1.75 9.15
CA LYS A 172 9.46 -0.37 8.71
C LYS A 172 10.62 0.60 8.96
N GLY A 173 11.68 0.14 9.65
CA GLY A 173 12.94 0.85 9.76
C GLY A 173 12.91 2.11 10.63
N CYS A 174 11.92 2.28 11.52
CA CYS A 174 11.84 3.44 12.40
C CYS A 174 13.09 3.57 13.31
N SER A 175 13.62 2.45 13.82
CA SER A 175 14.85 2.44 14.59
C SER A 175 16.07 2.94 13.81
N MET A 176 16.17 2.57 12.52
CA MET A 176 17.19 3.08 11.60
C MET A 176 17.06 4.59 11.37
N LEU A 177 15.83 5.10 11.26
CA LEU A 177 15.58 6.53 11.15
C LEU A 177 16.04 7.28 12.40
N LEU A 178 15.76 6.76 13.60
CA LEU A 178 16.24 7.35 14.86
C LEU A 178 17.77 7.37 14.93
N GLU A 179 18.42 6.30 14.48
CA GLU A 179 19.89 6.25 14.38
C GLU A 179 20.43 7.30 13.41
N ALA A 180 19.82 7.47 12.24
CA ALA A 180 20.21 8.52 11.30
C ALA A 180 19.98 9.91 11.89
N CYS A 181 18.84 10.14 12.56
CA CYS A 181 18.52 11.40 13.22
C CYS A 181 19.51 11.78 14.35
N SER A 182 20.06 10.78 15.07
CA SER A 182 21.05 11.04 16.13
C SER A 182 22.37 11.61 15.60
N ARG A 183 22.66 11.40 14.31
CA ARG A 183 23.87 11.90 13.63
C ARG A 183 23.67 13.25 12.95
N VAL A 184 22.42 13.74 12.91
CA VAL A 184 22.10 15.06 12.34
C VAL A 184 22.55 16.16 13.28
N SER A 185 23.35 17.09 12.74
CA SER A 185 23.95 18.18 13.50
C SER A 185 23.01 19.37 13.69
N ARG A 186 22.12 19.60 12.71
CA ARG A 186 21.18 20.73 12.70
C ARG A 186 19.99 20.47 13.62
N PRO A 187 19.34 21.50 14.17
CA PRO A 187 18.07 21.34 14.87
C PRO A 187 16.98 20.89 13.92
N PHE A 188 16.14 19.95 14.38
CA PHE A 188 14.98 19.45 13.63
C PHE A 188 13.88 18.99 14.60
N LYS A 189 12.69 18.79 14.06
CA LYS A 189 11.57 18.09 14.70
C LYS A 189 11.14 16.91 13.84
N LEU A 190 11.01 15.74 14.46
CA LEU A 190 10.51 14.52 13.85
C LEU A 190 9.22 14.09 14.55
N ASN A 191 8.16 13.92 13.79
CA ASN A 191 6.94 13.28 14.28
C ASN A 191 6.84 11.85 13.74
N ILE A 192 6.45 10.93 14.60
CA ILE A 192 6.25 9.51 14.30
C ILE A 192 4.77 9.20 14.46
N VAL A 193 4.12 8.85 13.35
CA VAL A 193 2.71 8.44 13.31
C VAL A 193 2.62 6.94 13.09
N GLY A 194 1.90 6.27 13.97
CA GLY A 194 1.66 4.84 13.92
C GLY A 194 1.64 4.18 15.27
N ASP A 195 1.40 2.87 15.25
CA ASP A 195 1.41 2.00 16.41
C ASP A 195 1.99 0.63 16.03
N GLY A 196 2.44 -0.14 17.01
CA GLY A 196 2.99 -1.47 16.78
C GLY A 196 3.83 -2.00 17.93
N ALA A 197 4.26 -3.26 17.76
CA ALA A 197 4.96 -4.01 18.81
C ALA A 197 6.29 -3.38 19.25
N ASP A 198 6.92 -2.56 18.39
CA ASP A 198 8.22 -1.96 18.69
C ASP A 198 8.10 -0.59 19.40
N TYR A 199 6.87 -0.10 19.72
CA TYR A 199 6.66 1.23 20.30
C TYR A 199 7.53 1.49 21.54
N GLU A 200 7.49 0.59 22.53
CA GLU A 200 8.26 0.75 23.78
C GLU A 200 9.78 0.76 23.53
N ALA A 201 10.24 -0.13 22.65
CA ALA A 201 11.66 -0.20 22.28
C ALA A 201 12.12 1.07 21.53
N LEU A 202 11.27 1.61 20.66
CA LEU A 202 11.56 2.86 19.95
C LEU A 202 11.59 4.07 20.89
N ASN A 203 10.67 4.12 21.85
CA ASN A 203 10.65 5.19 22.85
C ASN A 203 11.88 5.15 23.75
N ALA A 204 12.31 3.97 24.21
CA ALA A 204 13.56 3.80 24.93
C ALA A 204 14.76 4.23 24.06
N ARG A 205 14.76 3.88 22.77
CA ARG A 205 15.82 4.26 21.83
C ARG A 205 15.93 5.78 21.64
N VAL A 206 14.81 6.50 21.63
CA VAL A 206 14.79 7.98 21.60
C VAL A 206 15.54 8.56 22.81
N ALA A 207 15.29 8.01 24.01
CA ALA A 207 15.98 8.44 25.23
C ALA A 207 17.48 8.12 25.19
N GLU A 208 17.86 6.90 24.78
CA GLU A 208 19.27 6.49 24.64
C GLU A 208 20.05 7.38 23.67
N LEU A 209 19.43 7.80 22.56
CA LEU A 209 20.06 8.65 21.55
C LEU A 209 19.99 10.15 21.88
N GLY A 210 19.40 10.54 23.02
CA GLY A 210 19.27 11.95 23.41
C GLY A 210 18.34 12.76 22.50
N LEU A 211 17.34 12.12 21.90
CA LEU A 211 16.43 12.72 20.93
C LEU A 211 15.08 13.19 21.53
N GLY A 212 14.90 13.10 22.85
CA GLY A 212 13.61 13.33 23.51
C GLY A 212 12.95 14.69 23.22
N GLU A 213 13.73 15.75 23.00
CA GLU A 213 13.18 17.07 22.65
C GLU A 213 12.93 17.27 21.15
N ARG A 214 13.39 16.33 20.30
CA ARG A 214 13.32 16.43 18.83
C ARG A 214 12.31 15.47 18.22
N VAL A 215 11.93 14.38 18.92
CA VAL A 215 11.09 13.31 18.44
C VAL A 215 9.79 13.22 19.24
N SER A 216 8.66 13.16 18.54
CA SER A 216 7.35 13.02 19.16
C SER A 216 6.57 11.87 18.52
N PHE A 217 6.03 10.95 19.34
CA PHE A 217 5.11 9.92 18.90
C PHE A 217 3.67 10.47 18.96
N LEU A 218 3.00 10.51 17.81
CA LEU A 218 1.63 11.06 17.70
C LEU A 218 0.56 9.98 17.77
N GLY A 219 0.95 8.69 17.91
CA GLY A 219 0.04 7.57 17.91
C GLY A 219 -0.51 7.23 16.51
N PHE A 220 -1.51 6.36 16.47
CA PHE A 220 -2.15 5.95 15.22
C PHE A 220 -3.07 7.07 14.69
N MET A 221 -2.91 7.39 13.41
CA MET A 221 -3.76 8.34 12.69
C MET A 221 -4.22 7.76 11.36
N ARG A 222 -5.36 8.23 10.86
CA ARG A 222 -5.92 7.84 9.56
C ARG A 222 -6.72 8.98 8.95
N ASP A 223 -7.12 8.78 7.71
CA ASP A 223 -8.02 9.66 6.96
C ASP A 223 -7.56 11.13 6.99
N GLU A 224 -8.47 12.05 7.21
CA GLU A 224 -8.22 13.50 7.18
C GLU A 224 -7.17 13.93 8.23
N ALA A 225 -7.18 13.34 9.43
CA ALA A 225 -6.20 13.66 10.47
C ALA A 225 -4.76 13.32 10.03
N LEU A 226 -4.57 12.20 9.34
CA LEU A 226 -3.29 11.82 8.76
C LEU A 226 -2.90 12.75 7.61
N ALA A 227 -3.85 13.07 6.72
CA ALA A 227 -3.61 13.96 5.58
C ALA A 227 -3.18 15.36 6.04
N VAL A 228 -3.88 15.94 7.03
CA VAL A 228 -3.50 17.23 7.63
C VAL A 228 -2.11 17.15 8.28
N THR A 229 -1.82 16.06 8.99
CA THR A 229 -0.49 15.84 9.57
C THR A 229 0.59 15.79 8.49
N MET A 230 0.40 15.03 7.40
CA MET A 230 1.33 15.00 6.27
C MET A 230 1.55 16.39 5.68
N ASN A 231 0.48 17.18 5.49
CA ASN A 231 0.56 18.54 4.96
C ASN A 231 1.35 19.52 5.84
N ARG A 232 1.41 19.28 7.15
CA ARG A 232 2.21 20.10 8.07
C ARG A 232 3.70 19.82 8.02
N HIS A 233 4.12 18.73 7.37
CA HIS A 233 5.53 18.31 7.35
C HIS A 233 6.17 18.61 5.99
N ARG A 234 7.46 19.00 6.04
CA ARG A 234 8.26 19.27 4.84
C ARG A 234 8.71 17.99 4.17
N VAL A 235 9.22 17.04 4.96
CA VAL A 235 9.82 15.80 4.47
C VAL A 235 9.16 14.61 5.13
N MET A 236 8.78 13.63 4.33
CA MET A 236 8.29 12.35 4.83
C MET A 236 9.29 11.24 4.48
N ILE A 237 9.63 10.42 5.47
CA ILE A 237 10.62 9.36 5.35
C ILE A 237 9.94 7.99 5.43
N VAL A 238 10.24 7.11 4.47
CA VAL A 238 9.80 5.70 4.47
C VAL A 238 11.05 4.80 4.42
N PRO A 239 11.68 4.55 5.58
CA PRO A 239 12.98 3.92 5.70
C PRO A 239 12.89 2.39 5.84
N SER A 240 11.96 1.74 5.15
CA SER A 240 11.73 0.30 5.27
C SER A 240 13.02 -0.50 5.03
N ILE A 241 13.27 -1.47 5.92
CA ILE A 241 14.42 -2.39 5.85
C ILE A 241 14.03 -3.78 5.37
N SER A 242 12.86 -3.91 4.80
CA SER A 242 12.39 -5.10 4.09
C SER A 242 11.58 -4.69 2.87
N ALA A 243 11.53 -5.58 1.88
CA ALA A 243 10.87 -5.30 0.62
C ALA A 243 9.38 -4.94 0.80
N GLU A 244 8.99 -3.79 0.30
CA GLU A 244 7.61 -3.29 0.24
C GLU A 244 6.99 -3.66 -1.11
N GLY A 245 5.72 -4.08 -1.10
CA GLY A 245 5.02 -4.37 -2.35
C GLY A 245 4.94 -3.15 -3.27
N PHE A 246 4.57 -1.99 -2.71
CA PHE A 246 4.54 -0.72 -3.43
C PHE A 246 4.86 0.46 -2.51
N GLY A 247 4.15 0.62 -1.39
CA GLY A 247 4.32 1.75 -0.48
C GLY A 247 3.30 2.86 -0.72
N ILE A 248 2.00 2.55 -0.59
CA ILE A 248 0.90 3.52 -0.78
C ILE A 248 1.12 4.78 0.07
N VAL A 249 1.63 4.63 1.29
CA VAL A 249 1.90 5.74 2.20
C VAL A 249 2.90 6.76 1.62
N ALA A 250 3.87 6.30 0.79
CA ALA A 250 4.81 7.20 0.12
C ALA A 250 4.09 8.02 -0.98
N LEU A 251 3.14 7.41 -1.68
CA LEU A 251 2.31 8.10 -2.67
C LEU A 251 1.36 9.11 -2.00
N GLU A 252 0.80 8.77 -0.84
CA GLU A 252 -0.03 9.66 -0.02
C GLU A 252 0.75 10.89 0.46
N GLY A 253 1.99 10.68 0.95
CA GLY A 253 2.89 11.77 1.32
C GLY A 253 3.22 12.70 0.15
N LEU A 254 3.47 12.11 -1.04
CA LEU A 254 3.71 12.85 -2.26
C LEU A 254 2.49 13.71 -2.66
N ALA A 255 1.28 13.14 -2.53
CA ALA A 255 0.03 13.82 -2.83
C ALA A 255 -0.27 14.97 -1.84
N CYS A 256 0.13 14.80 -0.58
CA CYS A 256 0.09 15.85 0.44
C CYS A 256 1.22 16.88 0.29
N GLY A 257 2.09 16.75 -0.73
CA GLY A 257 3.15 17.71 -1.04
C GLY A 257 4.41 17.56 -0.20
N CYS A 258 4.63 16.45 0.50
CA CYS A 258 5.89 16.20 1.18
C CYS A 258 7.04 15.94 0.17
N ARG A 259 8.25 16.39 0.51
CA ARG A 259 9.47 15.85 -0.10
C ARG A 259 9.65 14.43 0.42
N MET A 260 9.78 13.46 -0.48
CA MET A 260 9.84 12.05 -0.10
C MET A 260 11.28 11.55 -0.03
N LEU A 261 11.63 10.89 1.07
CA LEU A 261 12.85 10.11 1.20
C LEU A 261 12.45 8.65 1.43
N VAL A 262 12.79 7.76 0.49
CA VAL A 262 12.41 6.35 0.59
C VAL A 262 13.63 5.45 0.43
N SER A 263 13.65 4.31 1.12
CA SER A 263 14.66 3.28 0.85
C SER A 263 14.38 2.59 -0.49
N ASP A 264 15.38 1.93 -1.07
CA ASP A 264 15.22 1.10 -2.29
C ASP A 264 14.51 -0.24 -2.03
N ALA A 265 13.75 -0.32 -0.95
CA ALA A 265 13.04 -1.53 -0.51
C ALA A 265 11.86 -1.87 -1.43
N GLY A 266 12.09 -2.77 -2.37
CA GLY A 266 11.03 -3.32 -3.23
C GLY A 266 10.40 -2.31 -4.17
N GLY A 267 9.09 -2.04 -4.00
CA GLY A 267 8.32 -1.13 -4.84
C GLY A 267 8.34 0.34 -4.41
N LEU A 268 9.02 0.71 -3.33
CA LEU A 268 9.06 2.10 -2.84
C LEU A 268 9.61 3.10 -3.88
N PRO A 269 10.70 2.82 -4.60
CA PRO A 269 11.17 3.70 -5.67
C PRO A 269 10.13 3.92 -6.76
N GLU A 270 9.33 2.88 -7.06
CA GLU A 270 8.27 2.97 -8.07
C GLU A 270 7.08 3.83 -7.56
N ALA A 271 6.81 3.83 -6.25
CA ALA A 271 5.75 4.63 -5.66
C ALA A 271 6.02 6.14 -5.66
N VAL A 272 7.28 6.54 -5.59
CA VAL A 272 7.65 7.97 -5.63
C VAL A 272 8.10 8.42 -7.03
N GLY A 273 8.41 7.48 -7.93
CA GLY A 273 8.91 7.78 -9.27
C GLY A 273 10.13 8.71 -9.23
N GLN A 274 10.14 9.72 -10.08
CA GLN A 274 11.20 10.74 -10.10
C GLN A 274 11.02 11.87 -9.07
N PHE A 275 9.97 11.81 -8.24
CA PHE A 275 9.57 12.89 -7.33
C PHE A 275 9.97 12.64 -5.88
N GLY A 276 10.79 11.62 -5.62
CA GLY A 276 11.37 11.32 -4.31
C GLY A 276 12.85 10.95 -4.41
N ALA A 277 13.59 11.19 -3.34
CA ALA A 277 14.96 10.72 -3.22
C ALA A 277 14.99 9.28 -2.69
N VAL A 278 15.79 8.44 -3.32
CA VAL A 278 15.93 7.02 -2.97
C VAL A 278 17.32 6.80 -2.35
N PHE A 279 17.36 6.09 -1.23
CA PHE A 279 18.62 5.71 -0.57
C PHE A 279 18.70 4.18 -0.40
N PRO A 280 19.93 3.60 -0.29
CA PRO A 280 20.08 2.17 -0.11
C PRO A 280 19.45 1.67 1.19
N MET A 281 18.72 0.57 1.12
CA MET A 281 18.06 -0.07 2.27
C MET A 281 19.08 -0.42 3.35
N GLY A 282 18.84 0.05 4.59
CA GLY A 282 19.74 -0.19 5.72
C GLY A 282 20.92 0.78 5.83
N ASP A 283 21.11 1.68 4.86
CA ASP A 283 22.22 2.64 4.89
C ASP A 283 21.86 3.88 5.72
N VAL A 284 22.25 3.83 6.99
CA VAL A 284 22.05 4.92 7.96
C VAL A 284 22.77 6.20 7.50
N GLN A 285 23.99 6.07 6.93
CA GLN A 285 24.79 7.24 6.55
C GLN A 285 24.19 7.96 5.33
N ALA A 286 23.73 7.20 4.32
CA ALA A 286 23.03 7.77 3.18
C ALA A 286 21.76 8.52 3.62
N LEU A 287 20.97 7.95 4.53
CA LEU A 287 19.81 8.63 5.09
C LEU A 287 20.20 9.87 5.87
N THR A 288 21.24 9.82 6.72
CA THR A 288 21.73 11.00 7.47
C THR A 288 22.09 12.15 6.53
N ASN A 289 22.81 11.86 5.44
CA ASN A 289 23.20 12.86 4.46
C ASN A 289 21.99 13.53 3.80
N LEU A 290 20.95 12.76 3.45
CA LEU A 290 19.71 13.29 2.88
C LEU A 290 18.93 14.14 3.89
N LEU A 291 18.91 13.76 5.17
CA LEU A 291 18.28 14.55 6.22
C LEU A 291 18.99 15.91 6.40
N GLU A 292 20.31 15.92 6.43
CA GLU A 292 21.13 17.16 6.50
C GLU A 292 20.89 18.05 5.26
N GLU A 293 20.84 17.47 4.08
CA GLU A 293 20.53 18.19 2.84
C GLU A 293 19.14 18.83 2.89
N CYS A 294 18.13 18.11 3.38
CA CYS A 294 16.78 18.64 3.53
C CYS A 294 16.70 19.81 4.52
N LEU A 295 17.47 19.75 5.61
CA LEU A 295 17.55 20.83 6.58
C LEU A 295 18.35 22.04 6.07
N ALA A 296 19.33 21.81 5.20
CA ALA A 296 20.07 22.89 4.54
C ALA A 296 19.21 23.61 3.49
N ASN A 297 18.28 22.88 2.85
CA ASN A 297 17.38 23.37 1.82
C ASN A 297 15.92 23.07 2.19
N PRO A 298 15.35 23.82 3.14
CA PRO A 298 14.04 23.51 3.73
C PRO A 298 12.85 23.80 2.80
N GLU A 299 13.09 24.42 1.66
CA GLU A 299 12.05 24.70 0.69
C GLU A 299 11.50 23.41 0.09
N VAL A 300 10.18 23.28 0.09
CA VAL A 300 9.48 22.18 -0.55
C VAL A 300 9.07 22.60 -1.96
N GLU A 301 9.47 21.82 -2.94
CA GLU A 301 9.09 22.06 -4.33
C GLU A 301 7.57 22.15 -4.50
N ALA A 302 7.12 23.15 -5.23
CA ALA A 302 5.73 23.28 -5.59
C ALA A 302 5.24 22.05 -6.38
N MET A 303 3.95 21.82 -6.35
CA MET A 303 3.32 20.75 -7.12
C MET A 303 3.43 21.05 -8.62
N SER A 304 4.41 20.44 -9.30
CA SER A 304 4.61 20.61 -10.75
C SER A 304 3.54 19.87 -11.56
N GLU A 305 3.34 20.28 -12.81
CA GLU A 305 2.42 19.59 -13.74
C GLU A 305 2.80 18.12 -13.91
N ALA A 306 4.10 17.80 -14.00
CA ALA A 306 4.58 16.43 -14.10
C ALA A 306 4.22 15.59 -12.86
N LYS A 307 4.37 16.17 -11.64
CA LYS A 307 3.98 15.51 -10.39
C LYS A 307 2.46 15.32 -10.32
N MET A 308 1.69 16.31 -10.74
CA MET A 308 0.22 16.20 -10.83
C MET A 308 -0.21 15.10 -11.80
N ALA A 309 0.40 15.04 -12.99
CA ALA A 309 0.11 13.97 -13.96
C ALA A 309 0.45 12.59 -13.41
N TYR A 310 1.59 12.46 -12.74
CA TYR A 310 1.99 11.22 -12.06
C TYR A 310 0.96 10.79 -11.01
N LEU A 311 0.56 11.70 -10.13
CA LEU A 311 -0.45 11.43 -9.10
C LEU A 311 -1.83 11.12 -9.71
N GLN A 312 -2.20 11.80 -10.80
CA GLN A 312 -3.45 11.52 -11.51
C GLN A 312 -3.51 10.09 -12.03
N ASP A 313 -2.40 9.54 -12.51
CA ASP A 313 -2.31 8.15 -12.95
C ASP A 313 -2.55 7.14 -11.83
N HIS A 314 -2.29 7.52 -10.58
CA HIS A 314 -2.47 6.71 -9.38
C HIS A 314 -3.80 6.98 -8.64
N ARG A 315 -4.69 7.81 -9.19
CA ARG A 315 -6.03 7.97 -8.63
C ARG A 315 -6.83 6.67 -8.71
N ALA A 316 -7.64 6.42 -7.69
CA ALA A 316 -8.44 5.20 -7.60
C ALA A 316 -9.27 4.94 -8.86
N GLN A 317 -9.85 5.99 -9.47
CA GLN A 317 -10.62 5.89 -10.71
C GLN A 317 -9.80 5.34 -11.88
N ASN A 318 -8.57 5.82 -12.08
CA ASN A 318 -7.70 5.42 -13.19
C ASN A 318 -7.15 4.01 -12.99
N VAL A 319 -6.74 3.70 -11.76
CA VAL A 319 -6.27 2.35 -11.39
C VAL A 319 -7.42 1.34 -11.55
N ALA A 320 -8.62 1.65 -11.05
CA ALA A 320 -9.78 0.77 -11.20
C ALA A 320 -10.10 0.48 -12.67
N ARG A 321 -10.03 1.48 -13.56
CA ARG A 321 -10.22 1.27 -14.99
C ARG A 321 -9.23 0.27 -15.57
N ARG A 322 -7.93 0.36 -15.20
CA ARG A 322 -6.90 -0.60 -15.62
C ARG A 322 -7.20 -2.03 -15.14
N TYR A 323 -7.72 -2.17 -13.92
CA TYR A 323 -8.19 -3.47 -13.41
C TYR A 323 -9.36 -4.00 -14.23
N LEU A 324 -10.35 -3.15 -14.56
CA LEU A 324 -11.50 -3.52 -15.36
C LEU A 324 -11.12 -3.93 -16.79
N ASP A 325 -10.14 -3.26 -17.40
CA ASP A 325 -9.58 -3.63 -18.70
C ASP A 325 -8.97 -5.05 -18.64
N VAL A 326 -8.21 -5.36 -17.59
CA VAL A 326 -7.66 -6.70 -17.36
C VAL A 326 -8.80 -7.71 -17.12
N PHE A 327 -9.83 -7.35 -16.36
CA PHE A 327 -11.01 -8.18 -16.14
C PHE A 327 -11.77 -8.42 -17.45
N ALA A 328 -11.83 -7.46 -18.36
CA ALA A 328 -12.42 -7.62 -19.68
C ALA A 328 -11.57 -8.48 -20.63
N GLY A 329 -10.29 -8.70 -20.33
CA GLY A 329 -9.35 -9.48 -21.14
C GLY A 329 -8.45 -8.64 -22.04
N ALA A 330 -8.48 -7.33 -21.90
CA ALA A 330 -7.58 -6.42 -22.61
C ALA A 330 -6.13 -6.66 -22.19
N ALA A 331 -5.20 -6.52 -23.13
CA ALA A 331 -3.77 -6.57 -22.85
C ALA A 331 -3.31 -5.19 -22.37
N TRP A 332 -3.06 -5.05 -21.10
CA TRP A 332 -2.39 -3.88 -20.54
C TRP A 332 -0.89 -4.19 -20.38
N LYS A 333 -0.03 -3.38 -20.96
CA LYS A 333 1.43 -3.50 -20.79
C LYS A 333 1.93 -2.20 -20.17
N GLN A 334 2.22 -2.20 -18.88
CA GLN A 334 3.09 -1.19 -18.30
C GLN A 334 4.54 -1.62 -18.54
N GLN A 335 5.34 -0.74 -19.10
CA GLN A 335 6.78 -0.99 -19.23
C GLN A 335 7.42 -0.76 -17.85
N CYS A 336 7.99 -1.82 -17.29
CA CYS A 336 8.89 -1.65 -16.15
C CYS A 336 10.12 -0.87 -16.64
N LEU A 337 10.35 0.29 -16.08
CA LEU A 337 11.64 0.99 -16.28
C LEU A 337 12.76 0.06 -15.80
N ARG A 338 13.76 -0.14 -16.63
CA ARG A 338 14.95 -0.99 -16.35
C ARG A 338 15.87 -0.28 -15.38
#